data_20479461a7e6920acfd23534e5882fe9
#
_entry.id   20479461a7e6920acfd23534e5882fe9
#
_cell.length_a   1.000
_cell.length_b   1.000
_cell.length_c   1.000
_cell.angle_alpha   90.00
_cell.angle_beta   90.00
_cell.angle_gamma   90.00
#
_symmetry.space_group_name_H-M   'P 1'
#
loop_
_entity.id
_entity.type
_entity.pdbx_description
1 polymer ?
#
loop_
_entity_poly.entity_id
_entity_poly.type
_entity_poly.pdbx_seq_one_letter_code
_entity_poly.pdbx_strand_id
1 'polypeptide(L)'
;MLRSQVIASIRRRMTDQGFLEMQTPILTASSPEGARDYLVPSRIHPGQFYALPQAPQQFKQLLMVSGFDKYFQIAPCFRDEDARADRSPGEFYQLDYEMAYCTQDDVFEAIEPVLHGIFEEFGGDREVTPFPFPRIAYKDSMLKYGSDKPDLRNPLIITDVTEHFAGGGFGLFASNIEKGSVVRAIPAPGAAENPRSFFDKLNDWAREEGMGGLGYIIYNADGTSKGPIAKNLDDDRVAAIKEQTGAKDGDAVFFVCQTENLAAKFAGFARDKVCDVLDIRESGKFKFCWIVDYPMYELDEDTGKIEFSHNPFSMPQGGMDALLGDNPLDVLAYQYDIVCNGVELSSGAIRNHLPDIMYKAFEIAGYSNEVVEKEFGGMLSAFKFGAPPHGGSAPGIDRMVMLLADEPNIREIIAFPMNQQAQDLLMGAPANVEPERLRELHIKLAPLPKVEKGGAEKKSAAGEETTADS
;
A
#
# COMPACT_ATOMS: atom_id res chain seq x y z
N MET A 1 -23.99 7.33 10.16
CA MET A 1 -23.83 7.90 11.53
C MET A 1 -22.42 7.71 12.07
N LEU A 2 -21.82 6.52 12.01
CA LEU A 2 -20.47 6.25 12.51
C LEU A 2 -19.42 7.25 11.98
N ARG A 3 -19.33 7.45 10.66
CA ARG A 3 -18.41 8.41 10.02
C ARG A 3 -18.48 9.81 10.64
N SER A 4 -19.69 10.33 10.88
CA SER A 4 -19.86 11.66 11.48
C SER A 4 -19.32 11.73 12.92
N GLN A 5 -19.51 10.66 13.69
CA GLN A 5 -19.01 10.55 15.07
C GLN A 5 -17.48 10.41 15.10
N VAL A 6 -16.90 9.60 14.20
CA VAL A 6 -15.45 9.46 14.03
C VAL A 6 -14.81 10.82 13.70
N ILE A 7 -15.36 11.57 12.74
CA ILE A 7 -14.86 12.90 12.38
C ILE A 7 -14.94 13.87 13.56
N ALA A 8 -16.03 13.84 14.35
CA ALA A 8 -16.15 14.68 15.54
C ALA A 8 -15.11 14.31 16.61
N SER A 9 -14.84 13.03 16.81
CA SER A 9 -13.80 12.53 17.72
C SER A 9 -12.39 12.93 17.25
N ILE A 10 -12.10 12.81 15.96
CA ILE A 10 -10.84 13.30 15.35
C ILE A 10 -10.62 14.77 15.69
N ARG A 11 -11.59 15.63 15.38
CA ARG A 11 -11.48 17.07 15.64
C ARG A 11 -11.19 17.39 17.10
N ARG A 12 -11.93 16.77 18.01
CA ARG A 12 -11.71 16.93 19.45
C ARG A 12 -10.28 16.56 19.83
N ARG A 13 -9.82 15.36 19.47
CA ARG A 13 -8.50 14.84 19.84
C ARG A 13 -7.35 15.64 19.25
N MET A 14 -7.47 16.09 18.01
CA MET A 14 -6.46 16.95 17.37
C MET A 14 -6.41 18.35 18.02
N THR A 15 -7.56 18.96 18.27
CA THR A 15 -7.64 20.28 18.93
C THR A 15 -7.11 20.22 20.36
N ASP A 16 -7.39 19.17 21.11
CA ASP A 16 -6.89 18.97 22.48
C ASP A 16 -5.35 18.88 22.54
N GLN A 17 -4.69 18.48 21.44
CA GLN A 17 -3.23 18.47 21.29
C GLN A 17 -2.67 19.78 20.73
N GLY A 18 -3.51 20.80 20.53
CA GLY A 18 -3.10 22.11 20.05
C GLY A 18 -2.94 22.23 18.53
N PHE A 19 -3.45 21.28 17.75
CA PHE A 19 -3.51 21.40 16.30
C PHE A 19 -4.61 22.40 15.91
N LEU A 20 -4.32 23.23 14.91
CA LEU A 20 -5.25 24.19 14.32
C LEU A 20 -5.91 23.58 13.08
N GLU A 21 -7.24 23.53 13.06
CA GLU A 21 -7.98 23.13 11.86
C GLU A 21 -7.97 24.25 10.83
N MET A 22 -7.43 23.98 9.65
CA MET A 22 -7.38 24.94 8.53
C MET A 22 -7.91 24.29 7.27
N GLN A 23 -8.36 25.11 6.33
CA GLN A 23 -8.78 24.68 5.00
C GLN A 23 -7.81 25.22 3.95
N THR A 24 -7.45 24.38 3.01
CA THR A 24 -6.61 24.74 1.86
C THR A 24 -7.45 24.80 0.58
N PRO A 25 -7.01 25.52 -0.46
CA PRO A 25 -7.75 25.62 -1.71
C PRO A 25 -8.03 24.27 -2.38
N ILE A 26 -9.27 24.11 -2.88
CA ILE A 26 -9.67 22.95 -3.69
C ILE A 26 -9.36 23.19 -5.17
N LEU A 27 -9.55 24.42 -5.69
CA LEU A 27 -9.11 24.79 -7.04
C LEU A 27 -7.64 25.19 -6.99
N THR A 28 -6.76 24.31 -7.47
CA THR A 28 -5.31 24.52 -7.40
C THR A 28 -4.62 24.14 -8.72
N ALA A 29 -3.31 24.12 -8.74
CA ALA A 29 -2.54 23.61 -9.86
C ALA A 29 -2.42 22.09 -9.76
N SER A 30 -2.14 21.44 -10.90
CA SER A 30 -1.75 20.04 -10.96
C SER A 30 -0.55 19.77 -10.07
N SER A 31 -0.54 18.63 -9.39
CA SER A 31 0.53 18.20 -8.50
C SER A 31 0.99 16.79 -8.91
N PRO A 32 2.29 16.56 -9.06
CA PRO A 32 2.80 15.26 -9.51
C PRO A 32 2.84 14.24 -8.36
N GLU A 33 1.69 13.91 -7.80
CA GLU A 33 1.55 12.97 -6.67
C GLU A 33 1.22 11.52 -7.11
N GLY A 34 1.39 11.21 -8.39
CA GLY A 34 1.32 9.84 -8.92
C GLY A 34 -0.04 9.42 -9.48
N ALA A 35 -1.16 9.97 -9.02
CA ALA A 35 -2.48 9.71 -9.60
C ALA A 35 -2.81 10.68 -10.75
N ARG A 36 -3.86 10.39 -11.52
CA ARG A 36 -4.38 11.35 -12.51
C ARG A 36 -5.24 12.38 -11.83
N ASP A 37 -5.08 13.65 -12.26
CA ASP A 37 -5.85 14.77 -11.75
C ASP A 37 -7.24 14.85 -12.38
N TYR A 38 -8.23 15.27 -11.60
CA TYR A 38 -9.47 15.83 -12.13
C TYR A 38 -9.24 17.29 -12.51
N LEU A 39 -9.48 17.63 -13.79
CA LEU A 39 -9.23 18.95 -14.32
C LEU A 39 -10.51 19.78 -14.43
N VAL A 40 -10.47 21.02 -13.97
CA VAL A 40 -11.55 21.98 -14.04
C VAL A 40 -11.15 23.14 -14.97
N PRO A 41 -11.81 23.32 -16.14
CA PRO A 41 -11.41 24.35 -17.11
C PRO A 41 -11.69 25.76 -16.56
N SER A 42 -10.77 26.69 -16.82
CA SER A 42 -10.94 28.11 -16.48
C SER A 42 -11.70 28.87 -17.58
N ARG A 43 -12.80 29.52 -17.23
CA ARG A 43 -13.52 30.39 -18.16
C ARG A 43 -12.75 31.68 -18.47
N ILE A 44 -11.96 32.18 -17.50
CA ILE A 44 -11.27 33.47 -17.60
C ILE A 44 -9.92 33.33 -18.33
N HIS A 45 -9.29 32.14 -18.24
CA HIS A 45 -8.01 31.84 -18.86
C HIS A 45 -8.16 30.72 -19.89
N PRO A 46 -8.44 31.04 -21.16
CA PRO A 46 -8.66 30.03 -22.20
C PRO A 46 -7.48 29.05 -22.33
N GLY A 47 -7.78 27.75 -22.39
CA GLY A 47 -6.78 26.71 -22.49
C GLY A 47 -6.04 26.37 -21.18
N GLN A 48 -6.39 27.02 -20.07
CA GLN A 48 -5.85 26.71 -18.73
C GLN A 48 -6.89 26.00 -17.87
N PHE A 49 -6.39 25.14 -16.97
CA PHE A 49 -7.21 24.31 -16.09
C PHE A 49 -6.72 24.47 -14.66
N TYR A 50 -7.66 24.43 -13.73
CA TYR A 50 -7.39 24.06 -12.35
C TYR A 50 -7.39 22.56 -12.24
N ALA A 51 -6.66 22.02 -11.27
CA ALA A 51 -6.78 20.65 -10.82
C ALA A 51 -7.49 20.59 -9.46
N LEU A 52 -8.23 19.49 -9.20
CA LEU A 52 -8.68 19.16 -7.86
C LEU A 52 -7.52 18.52 -7.10
N PRO A 53 -7.30 18.81 -5.80
CA PRO A 53 -6.13 18.37 -5.07
C PRO A 53 -6.15 16.86 -4.83
N GLN A 54 -5.08 16.17 -5.13
CA GLN A 54 -4.88 14.77 -4.75
C GLN A 54 -4.64 14.62 -3.24
N ALA A 55 -3.97 15.61 -2.65
CA ALA A 55 -3.77 15.87 -1.23
C ALA A 55 -3.30 17.33 -1.06
N PRO A 56 -3.44 17.96 0.12
CA PRO A 56 -2.94 19.32 0.36
C PRO A 56 -1.44 19.39 0.65
N GLN A 57 -0.62 18.52 0.03
CA GLN A 57 0.79 18.29 0.37
C GLN A 57 1.63 19.57 0.34
N GLN A 58 1.59 20.34 -0.75
CA GLN A 58 2.39 21.56 -0.84
C GLN A 58 1.86 22.65 0.11
N PHE A 59 0.54 22.76 0.27
CA PHE A 59 -0.06 23.75 1.15
C PHE A 59 0.31 23.53 2.63
N LYS A 60 0.27 22.29 3.11
CA LYS A 60 0.61 22.01 4.51
C LYS A 60 2.09 22.32 4.81
N GLN A 61 2.99 22.05 3.87
CA GLN A 61 4.40 22.43 4.01
C GLN A 61 4.58 23.95 4.00
N LEU A 62 3.84 24.67 3.16
CA LEU A 62 3.84 26.13 3.16
C LEU A 62 3.28 26.73 4.46
N LEU A 63 2.31 26.08 5.10
CA LEU A 63 1.82 26.48 6.43
C LEU A 63 2.93 26.37 7.48
N MET A 64 3.74 25.30 7.45
CA MET A 64 4.89 25.18 8.34
C MET A 64 5.91 26.29 8.13
N VAL A 65 6.23 26.62 6.86
CA VAL A 65 7.10 27.76 6.52
C VAL A 65 6.52 29.09 6.99
N SER A 66 5.19 29.21 6.98
CA SER A 66 4.48 30.43 7.41
C SER A 66 4.41 30.60 8.94
N GLY A 67 4.95 29.67 9.72
CA GLY A 67 5.02 29.76 11.18
C GLY A 67 3.84 29.14 11.92
N PHE A 68 3.10 28.23 11.28
CA PHE A 68 2.12 27.40 11.97
C PHE A 68 2.80 26.11 12.46
N ASP A 69 2.82 25.90 13.76
CA ASP A 69 3.54 24.76 14.35
C ASP A 69 2.80 23.44 14.23
N LYS A 70 1.46 23.47 14.27
CA LYS A 70 0.60 22.28 14.21
C LYS A 70 -0.67 22.58 13.41
N TYR A 71 -0.82 21.87 12.31
CA TYR A 71 -1.95 21.99 11.39
C TYR A 71 -2.66 20.66 11.22
N PHE A 72 -3.97 20.69 11.08
CA PHE A 72 -4.74 19.59 10.52
C PHE A 72 -5.93 20.09 9.70
N GLN A 73 -6.47 19.22 8.85
CA GLN A 73 -7.79 19.39 8.25
C GLN A 73 -8.43 18.01 7.94
N ILE A 74 -9.75 18.03 7.85
CA ILE A 74 -10.49 16.92 7.22
C ILE A 74 -10.48 17.21 5.73
N ALA A 75 -9.46 16.70 5.05
CA ALA A 75 -9.13 17.07 3.68
C ALA A 75 -9.93 16.26 2.66
N PRO A 76 -10.73 16.89 1.78
CA PRO A 76 -11.22 16.24 0.58
C PRO A 76 -10.06 16.05 -0.41
N CYS A 77 -9.91 14.83 -0.90
CA CYS A 77 -8.89 14.44 -1.86
C CYS A 77 -9.55 13.83 -3.10
N PHE A 78 -8.97 14.10 -4.26
CA PHE A 78 -9.55 13.71 -5.55
C PHE A 78 -8.50 13.00 -6.38
N ARG A 79 -8.78 11.75 -6.81
CA ARG A 79 -7.89 10.97 -7.66
C ARG A 79 -8.69 10.23 -8.72
N ASP A 80 -8.33 10.42 -9.99
CA ASP A 80 -8.91 9.67 -11.10
C ASP A 80 -8.23 8.30 -11.20
N GLU A 81 -8.71 7.38 -10.40
CA GLU A 81 -8.21 6.02 -10.26
C GLU A 81 -9.34 4.98 -10.31
N ASP A 82 -8.98 3.76 -10.67
CA ASP A 82 -9.94 2.65 -10.72
C ASP A 82 -10.46 2.27 -9.33
N ALA A 83 -11.75 1.95 -9.26
CA ALA A 83 -12.39 1.49 -8.04
C ALA A 83 -11.88 0.10 -7.62
N ARG A 84 -11.62 -0.08 -6.31
CA ARG A 84 -11.30 -1.36 -5.67
C ARG A 84 -12.11 -1.51 -4.38
N ALA A 85 -12.02 -2.66 -3.72
CA ALA A 85 -12.71 -2.87 -2.45
C ALA A 85 -12.26 -1.85 -1.38
N ASP A 86 -10.98 -1.51 -1.35
CA ASP A 86 -10.34 -0.58 -0.42
C ASP A 86 -10.20 0.86 -0.96
N ARG A 87 -10.72 1.13 -2.18
CA ARG A 87 -10.58 2.41 -2.86
C ARG A 87 -11.85 2.81 -3.60
N SER A 88 -12.46 3.92 -3.18
CA SER A 88 -13.54 4.57 -3.94
C SER A 88 -12.96 5.35 -5.13
N PRO A 89 -13.59 5.34 -6.30
CA PRO A 89 -13.20 6.23 -7.38
C PRO A 89 -13.56 7.68 -7.03
N GLY A 90 -12.75 8.61 -7.51
CA GLY A 90 -13.03 10.02 -7.46
C GLY A 90 -12.58 10.69 -6.17
N GLU A 91 -13.45 10.76 -5.16
CA GLU A 91 -13.18 11.48 -3.93
C GLU A 91 -13.09 10.59 -2.70
N PHE A 92 -12.25 11.00 -1.75
CA PHE A 92 -12.12 10.41 -0.42
C PHE A 92 -11.66 11.47 0.58
N TYR A 93 -11.65 11.14 1.87
CA TYR A 93 -11.32 12.09 2.93
C TYR A 93 -10.18 11.59 3.80
N GLN A 94 -9.28 12.49 4.14
CA GLN A 94 -8.15 12.22 5.04
C GLN A 94 -8.20 13.15 6.26
N LEU A 95 -7.75 12.65 7.41
CA LEU A 95 -7.19 13.48 8.44
C LEU A 95 -5.79 13.88 7.98
N ASP A 96 -5.66 15.02 7.31
CA ASP A 96 -4.35 15.52 6.90
C ASP A 96 -3.76 16.38 8.03
N TYR A 97 -2.53 16.13 8.45
CA TYR A 97 -1.86 16.91 9.48
C TYR A 97 -0.37 17.05 9.24
N GLU A 98 0.20 18.14 9.76
CA GLU A 98 1.63 18.43 9.67
C GLU A 98 2.07 19.18 10.95
N MET A 99 3.30 18.94 11.40
CA MET A 99 3.92 19.59 12.57
C MET A 99 5.30 20.12 12.20
N ALA A 100 5.63 21.30 12.71
CA ALA A 100 6.95 21.90 12.61
C ALA A 100 7.82 21.50 13.81
N TYR A 101 9.15 21.62 13.64
CA TYR A 101 10.16 21.34 14.67
C TYR A 101 10.05 19.94 15.29
N CYS A 102 9.76 18.94 14.47
CA CYS A 102 9.52 17.57 14.92
C CYS A 102 10.48 16.57 14.28
N THR A 103 10.68 15.48 14.99
CA THR A 103 11.26 14.23 14.54
C THR A 103 10.18 13.23 14.14
N GLN A 104 10.56 12.09 13.60
CA GLN A 104 9.64 10.99 13.31
C GLN A 104 8.93 10.50 14.58
N ASP A 105 9.64 10.44 15.70
CA ASP A 105 9.08 10.01 16.99
C ASP A 105 8.00 10.97 17.48
N ASP A 106 8.22 12.28 17.36
CA ASP A 106 7.23 13.30 17.73
C ASP A 106 5.94 13.16 16.91
N VAL A 107 6.06 12.82 15.62
CA VAL A 107 4.88 12.55 14.77
C VAL A 107 4.11 11.33 15.25
N PHE A 108 4.81 10.24 15.61
CA PHE A 108 4.18 9.03 16.14
C PHE A 108 3.50 9.29 17.48
N GLU A 109 4.18 9.95 18.42
CA GLU A 109 3.63 10.32 19.71
C GLU A 109 2.38 11.21 19.62
N ALA A 110 2.28 12.04 18.57
CA ALA A 110 1.11 12.88 18.34
C ALA A 110 -0.10 12.10 17.82
N ILE A 111 0.10 11.14 16.88
CA ILE A 111 -1.01 10.49 16.18
C ILE A 111 -1.47 9.18 16.81
N GLU A 112 -0.59 8.43 17.46
CA GLU A 112 -0.94 7.15 18.09
C GLU A 112 -2.09 7.27 19.11
N PRO A 113 -2.10 8.25 20.04
CA PRO A 113 -3.23 8.42 20.98
C PRO A 113 -4.54 8.80 20.27
N VAL A 114 -4.47 9.49 19.11
CA VAL A 114 -5.65 9.83 18.32
C VAL A 114 -6.26 8.60 17.71
N LEU A 115 -5.45 7.81 16.99
CA LEU A 115 -5.92 6.59 16.32
C LEU A 115 -6.38 5.54 17.34
N HIS A 116 -5.56 5.26 18.34
CA HIS A 116 -5.92 4.34 19.43
C HIS A 116 -7.26 4.71 20.05
N GLY A 117 -7.40 5.97 20.45
CA GLY A 117 -8.62 6.43 21.12
C GLY A 117 -9.87 6.42 20.22
N ILE A 118 -9.73 6.61 18.90
CA ILE A 118 -10.85 6.45 17.95
C ILE A 118 -11.27 4.98 17.87
N PHE A 119 -10.31 4.06 17.77
CA PHE A 119 -10.60 2.64 17.68
C PHE A 119 -11.12 2.06 19.00
N GLU A 120 -10.69 2.57 20.16
CA GLU A 120 -11.32 2.24 21.45
C GLU A 120 -12.76 2.77 21.55
N GLU A 121 -13.00 4.04 21.14
CA GLU A 121 -14.31 4.70 21.26
C GLU A 121 -15.38 4.05 20.38
N PHE A 122 -14.99 3.55 19.17
CA PHE A 122 -15.92 3.05 18.16
C PHE A 122 -15.72 1.59 17.77
N GLY A 123 -14.72 0.93 18.30
CA GLY A 123 -14.37 -0.46 17.94
C GLY A 123 -15.23 -1.54 18.63
N GLY A 124 -16.12 -1.16 19.56
CA GLY A 124 -16.88 -2.11 20.38
C GLY A 124 -15.97 -2.87 21.33
N ASP A 125 -16.19 -4.18 21.47
CA ASP A 125 -15.41 -5.04 22.38
C ASP A 125 -14.06 -5.51 21.79
N ARG A 126 -13.66 -4.99 20.63
CA ARG A 126 -12.41 -5.38 19.97
C ARG A 126 -11.20 -4.73 20.65
N GLU A 127 -10.20 -5.55 20.93
CA GLU A 127 -8.94 -5.11 21.53
C GLU A 127 -8.13 -4.26 20.54
N VAL A 128 -7.62 -3.11 20.98
CA VAL A 128 -6.76 -2.22 20.18
C VAL A 128 -5.33 -2.36 20.65
N THR A 129 -4.36 -2.45 19.72
CA THR A 129 -2.93 -2.45 20.05
C THR A 129 -2.60 -1.25 20.95
N PRO A 130 -2.03 -1.44 22.14
CA PRO A 130 -1.60 -0.33 22.96
C PRO A 130 -0.45 0.44 22.30
N PHE A 131 -0.38 1.75 22.54
CA PHE A 131 0.77 2.54 22.09
C PHE A 131 1.89 2.54 23.13
N PRO A 132 3.19 2.69 22.72
CA PRO A 132 3.64 2.93 21.34
C PRO A 132 3.42 1.72 20.45
N PHE A 133 2.96 1.96 19.21
CA PHE A 133 2.72 0.90 18.26
C PHE A 133 4.04 0.24 17.80
N PRO A 134 4.05 -1.08 17.53
CA PRO A 134 5.22 -1.77 17.00
C PRO A 134 5.75 -1.10 15.73
N ARG A 135 7.08 -0.98 15.63
CA ARG A 135 7.77 -0.48 14.44
C ARG A 135 8.47 -1.62 13.72
N ILE A 136 8.24 -1.74 12.44
CA ILE A 136 8.78 -2.79 11.58
C ILE A 136 9.48 -2.11 10.41
N ALA A 137 10.78 -2.36 10.22
CA ALA A 137 11.48 -1.86 9.05
C ALA A 137 10.88 -2.45 7.76
N TYR A 138 10.78 -1.66 6.71
CA TYR A 138 10.23 -2.08 5.41
C TYR A 138 10.84 -3.40 4.93
N LYS A 139 12.17 -3.51 4.97
CA LYS A 139 12.89 -4.74 4.60
C LYS A 139 12.44 -5.95 5.40
N ASP A 140 12.24 -5.77 6.72
CA ASP A 140 11.78 -6.83 7.62
C ASP A 140 10.32 -7.20 7.33
N SER A 141 9.49 -6.22 7.00
CA SER A 141 8.09 -6.46 6.63
C SER A 141 7.99 -7.29 5.35
N MET A 142 8.74 -6.93 4.33
CA MET A 142 8.80 -7.68 3.08
C MET A 142 9.33 -9.10 3.28
N LEU A 143 10.35 -9.29 4.13
CA LEU A 143 10.88 -10.61 4.43
C LEU A 143 9.91 -11.47 5.25
N LYS A 144 9.36 -10.94 6.35
CA LYS A 144 8.61 -11.72 7.36
C LYS A 144 7.14 -11.88 7.03
N TYR A 145 6.57 -10.94 6.27
CA TYR A 145 5.14 -10.91 5.96
C TYR A 145 4.83 -10.90 4.45
N GLY A 146 5.84 -10.61 3.62
CA GLY A 146 5.68 -10.50 2.17
C GLY A 146 4.86 -9.30 1.71
N SER A 147 4.76 -8.27 2.55
CA SER A 147 3.95 -7.08 2.30
C SER A 147 4.45 -5.90 3.13
N ASP A 148 4.34 -4.69 2.59
CA ASP A 148 4.45 -3.42 3.29
C ASP A 148 3.20 -3.08 4.14
N LYS A 149 2.16 -3.92 4.08
CA LYS A 149 0.88 -3.77 4.80
C LYS A 149 0.51 -5.06 5.53
N PRO A 150 1.32 -5.52 6.51
CA PRO A 150 1.11 -6.80 7.15
C PRO A 150 -0.16 -6.83 8.00
N ASP A 151 -0.95 -7.90 7.85
CA ASP A 151 -1.96 -8.23 8.85
C ASP A 151 -1.31 -9.00 10.00
N LEU A 152 -1.11 -8.32 11.12
CA LEU A 152 -0.49 -8.91 12.31
C LEU A 152 -1.44 -9.82 13.10
N ARG A 153 -2.69 -9.97 12.70
CA ARG A 153 -3.61 -11.00 13.23
C ARG A 153 -3.26 -12.39 12.68
N ASN A 154 -2.58 -12.43 11.53
CA ASN A 154 -2.02 -13.65 10.99
C ASN A 154 -0.70 -13.97 11.70
N PRO A 155 -0.61 -15.07 12.49
CA PRO A 155 0.56 -15.37 13.31
C PRO A 155 1.74 -15.97 12.53
N LEU A 156 1.55 -16.30 11.26
CA LEU A 156 2.59 -16.94 10.46
C LEU A 156 3.70 -15.95 10.08
N ILE A 157 4.95 -16.40 10.19
CA ILE A 157 6.14 -15.62 9.83
C ILE A 157 6.87 -16.32 8.70
N ILE A 158 7.13 -15.61 7.62
CA ILE A 158 7.94 -16.10 6.50
C ILE A 158 9.40 -16.10 6.91
N THR A 159 10.13 -17.14 6.52
CA THR A 159 11.56 -17.30 6.82
C THR A 159 12.34 -17.50 5.52
N ASP A 160 13.49 -16.86 5.39
CA ASP A 160 14.44 -17.15 4.30
C ASP A 160 15.17 -18.46 4.61
N VAL A 161 15.08 -19.40 3.70
CA VAL A 161 15.73 -20.71 3.81
C VAL A 161 16.58 -21.04 2.57
N THR A 162 16.97 -20.01 1.84
CA THR A 162 17.70 -20.12 0.57
C THR A 162 18.97 -20.97 0.72
N GLU A 163 19.71 -20.80 1.84
CA GLU A 163 20.95 -21.53 2.11
C GLU A 163 20.78 -23.04 2.14
N HIS A 164 19.64 -23.55 2.58
CA HIS A 164 19.38 -24.99 2.67
C HIS A 164 19.10 -25.65 1.31
N PHE A 165 18.89 -24.85 0.27
CA PHE A 165 18.69 -25.33 -1.10
C PHE A 165 19.88 -25.01 -2.02
N ALA A 166 20.80 -24.15 -1.60
CA ALA A 166 21.99 -23.83 -2.37
C ALA A 166 22.93 -25.02 -2.50
N GLY A 167 23.48 -25.24 -3.71
CA GLY A 167 24.49 -26.25 -3.97
C GLY A 167 24.03 -27.68 -3.93
N GLY A 168 22.71 -27.97 -3.97
CA GLY A 168 22.20 -29.33 -4.03
C GLY A 168 20.79 -29.53 -3.46
N GLY A 169 20.35 -30.78 -3.38
CA GLY A 169 19.02 -31.12 -2.88
C GLY A 169 17.95 -31.05 -3.97
N PHE A 170 16.95 -30.22 -3.81
CA PHE A 170 15.88 -30.06 -4.79
C PHE A 170 16.33 -29.25 -6.01
N GLY A 171 16.69 -29.97 -7.10
CA GLY A 171 17.39 -29.45 -8.27
C GLY A 171 16.73 -28.22 -8.93
N LEU A 172 15.40 -28.13 -8.91
CA LEU A 172 14.68 -26.97 -9.43
C LEU A 172 15.03 -25.68 -8.65
N PHE A 173 15.02 -25.75 -7.31
CA PHE A 173 15.34 -24.61 -6.47
C PHE A 173 16.83 -24.26 -6.56
N ALA A 174 17.71 -25.26 -6.51
CA ALA A 174 19.15 -25.05 -6.65
C ALA A 174 19.47 -24.30 -7.97
N SER A 175 18.91 -24.75 -9.10
CA SER A 175 19.12 -24.08 -10.40
C SER A 175 18.56 -22.66 -10.46
N ASN A 176 17.45 -22.38 -9.77
CA ASN A 176 16.90 -21.01 -9.71
C ASN A 176 17.74 -20.10 -8.81
N ILE A 177 18.28 -20.63 -7.69
CA ILE A 177 19.17 -19.88 -6.79
C ILE A 177 20.45 -19.47 -7.54
N GLU A 178 21.03 -20.33 -8.36
CA GLU A 178 22.17 -19.98 -9.22
C GLU A 178 21.89 -18.82 -10.17
N LYS A 179 20.60 -18.55 -10.46
CA LYS A 179 20.14 -17.42 -11.30
C LYS A 179 19.69 -16.19 -10.48
N GLY A 180 19.94 -16.19 -9.16
CA GLY A 180 19.61 -15.08 -8.27
C GLY A 180 18.24 -15.19 -7.59
N SER A 181 17.56 -16.33 -7.64
CA SER A 181 16.33 -16.55 -6.88
C SER A 181 16.62 -16.84 -5.41
N VAL A 182 15.61 -16.62 -4.56
CA VAL A 182 15.63 -16.92 -3.13
C VAL A 182 14.49 -17.87 -2.78
N VAL A 183 14.59 -18.56 -1.64
CA VAL A 183 13.56 -19.48 -1.15
C VAL A 183 12.98 -18.96 0.15
N ARG A 184 11.67 -18.75 0.15
CA ARG A 184 10.89 -18.33 1.31
C ARG A 184 10.06 -19.50 1.82
N ALA A 185 10.10 -19.73 3.13
CA ALA A 185 9.36 -20.79 3.83
C ALA A 185 8.21 -20.22 4.65
N ILE A 186 7.05 -20.84 4.57
CA ILE A 186 5.83 -20.47 5.29
C ILE A 186 5.43 -21.64 6.17
N PRO A 187 5.52 -21.54 7.52
CA PRO A 187 5.07 -22.57 8.42
C PRO A 187 3.55 -22.71 8.42
N ALA A 188 3.06 -23.93 8.58
CA ALA A 188 1.65 -24.28 8.62
C ALA A 188 1.38 -25.18 9.84
N PRO A 189 1.07 -24.59 11.00
CA PRO A 189 0.88 -25.34 12.24
C PRO A 189 -0.27 -26.35 12.15
N GLY A 190 -0.06 -27.58 12.63
CA GLY A 190 -1.06 -28.64 12.63
C GLY A 190 -1.45 -29.17 11.24
N ALA A 191 -0.82 -28.71 10.17
CA ALA A 191 -1.22 -29.07 8.80
C ALA A 191 -0.89 -30.53 8.42
N ALA A 192 -0.02 -31.23 9.16
CA ALA A 192 0.34 -32.61 8.88
C ALA A 192 -0.84 -33.60 8.97
N GLU A 193 -1.87 -33.24 9.75
CA GLU A 193 -3.08 -34.09 9.91
C GLU A 193 -4.04 -33.97 8.72
N ASN A 194 -3.85 -32.99 7.84
CA ASN A 194 -4.70 -32.79 6.68
C ASN A 194 -4.45 -33.86 5.60
N PRO A 195 -5.49 -34.24 4.84
CA PRO A 195 -5.35 -35.18 3.74
C PRO A 195 -4.54 -34.57 2.59
N ARG A 196 -3.97 -35.45 1.73
CA ARG A 196 -3.19 -35.01 0.57
C ARG A 196 -3.92 -33.97 -0.30
N SER A 197 -5.23 -34.08 -0.44
CA SER A 197 -6.06 -33.13 -1.20
C SER A 197 -6.00 -31.69 -0.68
N PHE A 198 -5.66 -31.47 0.59
CA PHE A 198 -5.42 -30.15 1.16
C PHE A 198 -4.20 -29.49 0.51
N PHE A 199 -3.10 -30.21 0.42
CA PHE A 199 -1.85 -29.73 -0.19
C PHE A 199 -1.99 -29.58 -1.71
N ASP A 200 -2.71 -30.50 -2.37
CA ASP A 200 -2.97 -30.44 -3.81
C ASP A 200 -3.78 -29.16 -4.14
N LYS A 201 -4.83 -28.85 -3.37
CA LYS A 201 -5.62 -27.63 -3.55
C LYS A 201 -4.83 -26.34 -3.37
N LEU A 202 -3.91 -26.28 -2.38
CA LEU A 202 -3.05 -25.11 -2.17
C LEU A 202 -2.05 -24.95 -3.33
N ASN A 203 -1.53 -26.04 -3.85
CA ASN A 203 -0.65 -25.99 -5.01
C ASN A 203 -1.39 -25.58 -6.29
N ASP A 204 -2.64 -26.01 -6.50
CA ASP A 204 -3.46 -25.59 -7.64
C ASP A 204 -3.82 -24.10 -7.53
N TRP A 205 -4.24 -23.65 -6.36
CA TRP A 205 -4.46 -22.24 -6.09
C TRP A 205 -3.20 -21.39 -6.38
N ALA A 206 -2.02 -21.83 -5.94
CA ALA A 206 -0.77 -21.12 -6.20
C ALA A 206 -0.50 -20.95 -7.71
N ARG A 207 -0.85 -21.95 -8.51
CA ARG A 207 -0.71 -21.89 -9.98
C ARG A 207 -1.73 -20.92 -10.60
N GLU A 208 -2.95 -20.88 -10.08
CA GLU A 208 -3.98 -19.91 -10.51
C GLU A 208 -3.55 -18.47 -10.23
N GLU A 209 -2.81 -18.24 -9.13
CA GLU A 209 -2.20 -16.95 -8.80
C GLU A 209 -0.91 -16.63 -9.57
N GLY A 210 -0.52 -17.48 -10.54
CA GLY A 210 0.65 -17.27 -11.38
C GLY A 210 1.97 -17.72 -10.76
N MET A 211 1.94 -18.44 -9.63
CA MET A 211 3.13 -19.08 -9.05
C MET A 211 3.47 -20.37 -9.81
N GLY A 212 4.74 -20.78 -9.77
CA GLY A 212 5.17 -22.07 -10.35
C GLY A 212 4.63 -23.29 -9.61
N GLY A 213 4.00 -23.12 -8.48
CA GLY A 213 3.46 -24.11 -7.55
C GLY A 213 3.89 -23.79 -6.12
N LEU A 214 3.33 -24.54 -5.16
CA LEU A 214 3.63 -24.40 -3.74
C LEU A 214 4.16 -25.74 -3.20
N GLY A 215 5.49 -25.92 -3.23
CA GLY A 215 6.15 -27.10 -2.68
C GLY A 215 6.02 -27.16 -1.16
N TYR A 216 6.13 -28.35 -0.57
CA TYR A 216 5.97 -28.50 0.88
C TYR A 216 6.79 -29.64 1.48
N ILE A 217 7.07 -29.52 2.78
CA ILE A 217 7.52 -30.58 3.68
C ILE A 217 6.46 -30.76 4.77
N ILE A 218 6.14 -32.02 5.11
CA ILE A 218 5.28 -32.35 6.25
C ILE A 218 6.17 -33.03 7.29
N TYR A 219 6.10 -32.58 8.53
CA TYR A 219 6.74 -33.14 9.70
C TYR A 219 5.72 -33.98 10.49
N ASN A 220 5.76 -35.29 10.35
CA ASN A 220 4.81 -36.19 11.03
C ASN A 220 5.04 -36.17 12.56
N ALA A 221 4.01 -36.57 13.32
CA ALA A 221 4.08 -36.66 14.78
C ALA A 221 5.08 -37.73 15.29
N ASP A 222 5.48 -38.69 14.44
CA ASP A 222 6.48 -39.71 14.75
C ASP A 222 7.92 -39.24 14.45
N GLY A 223 8.13 -37.99 14.12
CA GLY A 223 9.43 -37.39 13.80
C GLY A 223 9.90 -37.63 12.36
N THR A 224 9.15 -38.39 11.55
CA THR A 224 9.48 -38.58 10.14
C THR A 224 9.02 -37.37 9.28
N SER A 225 9.66 -37.16 8.14
CA SER A 225 9.27 -36.15 7.17
C SER A 225 8.81 -36.76 5.85
N LYS A 226 7.86 -36.07 5.19
CA LYS A 226 7.36 -36.46 3.86
C LYS A 226 7.00 -35.25 3.01
N GLY A 227 6.84 -35.44 1.72
CA GLY A 227 6.43 -34.39 0.77
C GLY A 227 7.34 -34.34 -0.45
N PRO A 228 6.97 -33.54 -1.45
CA PRO A 228 7.74 -33.46 -2.70
C PRO A 228 9.14 -32.86 -2.49
N ILE A 229 9.29 -31.94 -1.54
CA ILE A 229 10.59 -31.32 -1.22
C ILE A 229 11.43 -32.26 -0.34
N ALA A 230 10.86 -32.83 0.73
CA ALA A 230 11.59 -33.70 1.66
C ALA A 230 12.31 -34.86 0.98
N LYS A 231 11.72 -35.43 -0.06
CA LYS A 231 12.30 -36.58 -0.79
C LYS A 231 13.62 -36.27 -1.49
N ASN A 232 13.93 -34.99 -1.69
CA ASN A 232 15.08 -34.55 -2.47
C ASN A 232 16.12 -33.82 -1.59
N LEU A 233 15.86 -33.70 -0.29
CA LEU A 233 16.79 -33.15 0.69
C LEU A 233 17.33 -34.23 1.59
N ASP A 234 18.54 -34.06 2.09
CA ASP A 234 19.08 -34.86 3.17
C ASP A 234 18.43 -34.52 4.51
N ASP A 235 18.54 -35.42 5.48
CA ASP A 235 17.90 -35.28 6.79
C ASP A 235 18.42 -34.07 7.56
N ASP A 236 19.68 -33.67 7.40
CA ASP A 236 20.29 -32.51 8.07
C ASP A 236 19.64 -31.20 7.58
N ARG A 237 19.45 -31.04 6.28
CA ARG A 237 18.77 -29.89 5.70
C ARG A 237 17.30 -29.82 6.10
N VAL A 238 16.59 -30.95 6.11
CA VAL A 238 15.20 -31.04 6.55
C VAL A 238 15.08 -30.63 8.03
N ALA A 239 16.00 -31.07 8.88
CA ALA A 239 16.05 -30.67 10.29
C ALA A 239 16.38 -29.19 10.48
N ALA A 240 17.35 -28.67 9.73
CA ALA A 240 17.72 -27.25 9.78
C ALA A 240 16.56 -26.33 9.35
N ILE A 241 15.83 -26.67 8.28
CA ILE A 241 14.62 -25.93 7.86
C ILE A 241 13.56 -25.96 8.96
N LYS A 242 13.34 -27.12 9.62
CA LYS A 242 12.39 -27.24 10.72
C LYS A 242 12.75 -26.31 11.87
N GLU A 243 14.01 -26.30 12.28
CA GLU A 243 14.52 -25.46 13.36
C GLU A 243 14.38 -23.97 13.01
N GLN A 244 14.83 -23.57 11.81
CA GLN A 244 14.84 -22.17 11.37
C GLN A 244 13.43 -21.59 11.19
N THR A 245 12.46 -22.41 10.73
CA THR A 245 11.06 -22.01 10.57
C THR A 245 10.26 -22.11 11.88
N GLY A 246 10.82 -22.69 12.94
CA GLY A 246 10.12 -22.97 14.18
C GLY A 246 9.02 -24.02 14.07
N ALA A 247 8.98 -24.80 12.98
CA ALA A 247 8.00 -25.86 12.76
C ALA A 247 8.21 -27.01 13.75
N LYS A 248 7.12 -27.67 14.15
CA LYS A 248 7.10 -28.78 15.10
C LYS A 248 6.62 -30.05 14.43
N ASP A 249 6.75 -31.16 15.14
CA ASP A 249 6.08 -32.40 14.73
C ASP A 249 4.57 -32.16 14.71
N GLY A 250 3.92 -32.56 13.63
CA GLY A 250 2.52 -32.25 13.33
C GLY A 250 2.32 -31.06 12.39
N ASP A 251 3.36 -30.30 12.05
CA ASP A 251 3.27 -29.14 11.16
C ASP A 251 3.66 -29.49 9.71
N ALA A 252 3.39 -28.54 8.83
CA ALA A 252 3.98 -28.54 7.49
C ALA A 252 4.66 -27.18 7.24
N VAL A 253 5.53 -27.14 6.22
CA VAL A 253 6.17 -25.92 5.73
C VAL A 253 6.00 -25.86 4.23
N PHE A 254 5.50 -24.74 3.72
CA PHE A 254 5.37 -24.47 2.29
C PHE A 254 6.52 -23.60 1.81
N PHE A 255 6.83 -23.66 0.49
CA PHE A 255 8.00 -23.00 -0.08
C PHE A 255 7.64 -22.24 -1.36
N VAL A 256 8.17 -21.02 -1.47
CA VAL A 256 8.16 -20.19 -2.68
C VAL A 256 9.61 -19.95 -3.10
N CYS A 257 9.94 -20.21 -4.37
CA CYS A 257 11.27 -19.95 -4.95
C CYS A 257 11.13 -19.04 -6.16
N GLN A 258 11.60 -17.79 -6.05
CA GLN A 258 11.52 -16.75 -7.06
C GLN A 258 12.59 -15.68 -6.84
N THR A 259 12.68 -14.67 -7.75
CA THR A 259 13.44 -13.44 -7.50
C THR A 259 12.93 -12.72 -6.24
N GLU A 260 13.76 -11.91 -5.60
CA GLU A 260 13.47 -11.31 -4.28
C GLU A 260 12.06 -10.70 -4.17
N ASN A 261 11.71 -9.80 -5.10
CA ASN A 261 10.41 -9.11 -5.09
C ASN A 261 9.22 -10.06 -5.30
N LEU A 262 9.34 -10.99 -6.27
CA LEU A 262 8.30 -11.98 -6.52
C LEU A 262 8.20 -13.00 -5.40
N ALA A 263 9.31 -13.38 -4.76
CA ALA A 263 9.33 -14.27 -3.62
C ALA A 263 8.62 -13.66 -2.42
N ALA A 264 8.88 -12.39 -2.12
CA ALA A 264 8.16 -11.65 -1.09
C ALA A 264 6.64 -11.63 -1.37
N LYS A 265 6.24 -11.17 -2.55
CA LYS A 265 4.83 -11.08 -2.97
C LYS A 265 4.11 -12.43 -2.89
N PHE A 266 4.67 -13.46 -3.49
CA PHE A 266 4.03 -14.78 -3.52
C PHE A 266 4.04 -15.46 -2.15
N ALA A 267 5.10 -15.29 -1.35
CA ALA A 267 5.13 -15.79 0.02
C ALA A 267 4.10 -15.08 0.91
N GLY A 268 3.88 -13.79 0.71
CA GLY A 268 2.81 -13.03 1.37
C GLY A 268 1.43 -13.59 1.04
N PHE A 269 1.13 -13.83 -0.24
CA PHE A 269 -0.13 -14.46 -0.67
C PHE A 269 -0.30 -15.85 -0.08
N ALA A 270 0.77 -16.66 -0.10
CA ALA A 270 0.74 -18.01 0.48
C ALA A 270 0.55 -17.99 2.00
N ARG A 271 1.19 -17.04 2.70
CA ARG A 271 1.04 -16.80 4.14
C ARG A 271 -0.42 -16.52 4.50
N ASP A 272 -1.07 -15.61 3.78
CA ASP A 272 -2.48 -15.28 4.03
C ASP A 272 -3.41 -16.44 3.68
N LYS A 273 -3.17 -17.11 2.54
CA LYS A 273 -3.96 -18.28 2.16
C LYS A 273 -3.84 -19.43 3.15
N VAL A 274 -2.65 -19.74 3.62
CA VAL A 274 -2.42 -20.79 4.63
C VAL A 274 -3.10 -20.43 5.95
N CYS A 275 -2.99 -19.18 6.38
CA CYS A 275 -3.68 -18.68 7.58
C CYS A 275 -5.20 -18.88 7.49
N ASP A 276 -5.79 -18.51 6.35
CA ASP A 276 -7.24 -18.58 6.14
C ASP A 276 -7.74 -20.04 6.08
N VAL A 277 -7.04 -20.92 5.36
CA VAL A 277 -7.49 -22.33 5.26
C VAL A 277 -7.27 -23.12 6.55
N LEU A 278 -6.38 -22.66 7.43
CA LEU A 278 -6.17 -23.22 8.77
C LEU A 278 -7.04 -22.54 9.83
N ASP A 279 -7.74 -21.46 9.49
CA ASP A 279 -8.61 -20.68 10.39
C ASP A 279 -7.88 -20.25 11.70
N ILE A 280 -6.65 -19.74 11.54
CA ILE A 280 -5.78 -19.35 12.68
C ILE A 280 -5.60 -17.84 12.83
N ARG A 281 -6.30 -17.04 12.02
CA ARG A 281 -6.26 -15.58 12.12
C ARG A 281 -6.92 -15.12 13.42
N GLU A 282 -6.23 -14.30 14.21
CA GLU A 282 -6.79 -13.73 15.43
C GLU A 282 -8.02 -12.85 15.11
N SER A 283 -9.14 -13.11 15.78
CA SER A 283 -10.37 -12.32 15.66
C SER A 283 -10.51 -11.31 16.81
N GLY A 284 -11.40 -10.34 16.64
CA GLY A 284 -11.74 -9.39 17.72
C GLY A 284 -10.61 -8.42 18.07
N LYS A 285 -9.71 -8.11 17.14
CA LYS A 285 -8.55 -7.25 17.40
C LYS A 285 -8.30 -6.24 16.27
N PHE A 286 -7.81 -5.07 16.68
CA PHE A 286 -7.19 -4.09 15.79
C PHE A 286 -5.68 -4.09 16.07
N LYS A 287 -4.93 -4.71 15.16
CA LYS A 287 -3.47 -4.83 15.26
C LYS A 287 -2.80 -3.73 14.46
N PHE A 288 -2.31 -2.71 15.16
CA PHE A 288 -1.56 -1.60 14.56
C PHE A 288 -0.07 -1.89 14.50
N CYS A 289 0.59 -1.38 13.46
CA CYS A 289 2.04 -1.25 13.40
C CYS A 289 2.44 -0.07 12.49
N TRP A 290 3.66 0.42 12.70
CA TRP A 290 4.35 1.29 11.78
C TRP A 290 5.25 0.47 10.87
N ILE A 291 5.24 0.77 9.59
CA ILE A 291 6.30 0.37 8.66
C ILE A 291 7.19 1.59 8.48
N VAL A 292 8.49 1.40 8.72
CA VAL A 292 9.50 2.48 8.74
C VAL A 292 10.68 2.12 7.85
N ASP A 293 11.61 3.04 7.67
CA ASP A 293 12.86 2.81 6.94
C ASP A 293 12.63 2.33 5.49
N TYR A 294 11.75 3.04 4.79
CA TYR A 294 11.51 2.78 3.37
C TYR A 294 12.76 3.10 2.54
N PRO A 295 13.05 2.33 1.48
CA PRO A 295 14.04 2.76 0.49
C PRO A 295 13.58 4.07 -0.16
N MET A 296 14.50 5.00 -0.37
CA MET A 296 14.19 6.25 -1.07
C MET A 296 14.00 6.04 -2.56
N TYR A 297 14.74 5.10 -3.12
CA TYR A 297 14.76 4.78 -4.54
C TYR A 297 14.56 3.30 -4.79
N GLU A 298 14.03 3.00 -5.97
CA GLU A 298 13.93 1.65 -6.53
C GLU A 298 14.36 1.64 -7.99
N LEU A 299 14.63 0.46 -8.52
CA LEU A 299 14.85 0.25 -9.95
C LEU A 299 13.53 -0.09 -10.60
N ASP A 300 13.12 0.71 -11.58
CA ASP A 300 12.06 0.34 -12.49
C ASP A 300 12.47 -0.93 -13.27
N GLU A 301 11.68 -1.99 -13.13
CA GLU A 301 12.01 -3.31 -13.68
C GLU A 301 12.01 -3.33 -15.23
N ASP A 302 11.22 -2.45 -15.87
CA ASP A 302 11.09 -2.39 -17.31
C ASP A 302 12.18 -1.55 -17.95
N THR A 303 12.53 -0.42 -17.35
CA THR A 303 13.49 0.55 -17.93
C THR A 303 14.89 0.47 -17.32
N GLY A 304 15.04 -0.14 -16.13
CA GLY A 304 16.28 -0.20 -15.36
C GLY A 304 16.74 1.17 -14.84
N LYS A 305 15.86 2.17 -14.78
CA LYS A 305 16.14 3.49 -14.26
C LYS A 305 15.86 3.55 -12.76
N ILE A 306 16.60 4.41 -12.08
CA ILE A 306 16.35 4.74 -10.68
C ILE A 306 15.17 5.72 -10.63
N GLU A 307 14.18 5.41 -9.80
CA GLU A 307 13.04 6.28 -9.52
C GLU A 307 12.77 6.32 -8.00
N PHE A 308 11.95 7.27 -7.57
CA PHE A 308 11.50 7.30 -6.18
C PHE A 308 10.58 6.10 -5.91
N SER A 309 10.85 5.36 -4.82
CA SER A 309 10.05 4.19 -4.51
C SER A 309 8.64 4.56 -4.03
N HIS A 310 8.48 5.68 -3.30
CA HIS A 310 7.20 6.12 -2.74
C HIS A 310 7.06 7.65 -2.79
N ASN A 311 7.39 8.37 -1.68
CA ASN A 311 7.16 9.80 -1.54
C ASN A 311 8.44 10.60 -1.82
N PRO A 312 8.52 11.38 -2.92
CA PRO A 312 9.72 12.14 -3.28
C PRO A 312 10.05 13.29 -2.32
N PHE A 313 9.08 13.70 -1.49
CA PHE A 313 9.27 14.79 -0.51
C PHE A 313 9.81 14.30 0.84
N SER A 314 10.19 13.05 0.97
CA SER A 314 10.76 12.49 2.19
C SER A 314 12.21 12.93 2.36
N MET A 315 12.62 13.21 3.60
CA MET A 315 14.01 13.48 3.94
C MET A 315 14.81 12.18 3.88
N PRO A 316 15.93 12.12 3.12
CA PRO A 316 16.83 10.97 3.18
C PRO A 316 17.48 10.84 4.56
N GLN A 317 17.55 9.62 5.08
CA GLN A 317 18.32 9.32 6.28
C GLN A 317 19.81 9.53 5.98
N GLY A 318 20.50 10.32 6.83
CA GLY A 318 21.86 10.75 6.56
C GLY A 318 22.00 11.98 5.65
N GLY A 319 20.89 12.54 5.15
CA GLY A 319 20.87 13.81 4.41
C GLY A 319 21.70 13.79 3.13
N MET A 320 22.45 14.86 2.88
CA MET A 320 23.28 15.01 1.67
C MET A 320 24.38 13.95 1.59
N ASP A 321 24.97 13.55 2.70
CA ASP A 321 26.07 12.56 2.71
C ASP A 321 25.60 11.20 2.20
N ALA A 322 24.37 10.80 2.53
CA ALA A 322 23.77 9.57 2.01
C ALA A 322 23.51 9.64 0.50
N LEU A 323 23.05 10.80 -0.01
CA LEU A 323 22.81 11.02 -1.45
C LEU A 323 24.10 11.08 -2.28
N LEU A 324 25.24 11.36 -1.66
CA LEU A 324 26.55 11.36 -2.30
C LEU A 324 27.27 10.01 -2.17
N GLY A 325 26.65 9.02 -1.54
CA GLY A 325 27.18 7.65 -1.42
C GLY A 325 27.28 6.91 -2.76
N ASP A 326 27.94 5.76 -2.73
CA ASP A 326 28.26 4.98 -3.95
C ASP A 326 27.01 4.35 -4.62
N ASN A 327 26.00 4.00 -3.82
CA ASN A 327 24.80 3.31 -4.33
C ASN A 327 23.52 4.00 -3.86
N PRO A 328 22.78 4.69 -4.74
CA PRO A 328 21.54 5.35 -4.39
C PRO A 328 20.44 4.40 -3.84
N LEU A 329 20.46 3.13 -4.21
CA LEU A 329 19.49 2.14 -3.75
C LEU A 329 19.64 1.76 -2.26
N ASP A 330 20.77 2.13 -1.64
CA ASP A 330 20.97 1.92 -0.20
C ASP A 330 20.45 3.08 0.65
N VAL A 331 20.01 4.17 0.02
CA VAL A 331 19.47 5.34 0.73
C VAL A 331 18.09 5.04 1.27
N LEU A 332 17.93 5.15 2.59
CA LEU A 332 16.64 5.08 3.24
C LEU A 332 16.02 6.47 3.41
N ALA A 333 14.71 6.55 3.43
CA ALA A 333 13.95 7.77 3.70
C ALA A 333 13.32 7.74 5.09
N TYR A 334 13.15 8.91 5.71
CA TYR A 334 12.27 9.08 6.87
C TYR A 334 10.80 9.08 6.42
N GLN A 335 10.42 7.98 5.79
CA GLN A 335 9.05 7.68 5.40
C GLN A 335 8.50 6.59 6.30
N TYR A 336 7.20 6.67 6.57
CA TYR A 336 6.51 5.73 7.46
C TYR A 336 5.05 5.59 7.07
N ASP A 337 4.56 4.36 7.15
CA ASP A 337 3.15 4.04 6.98
C ASP A 337 2.59 3.45 8.26
N ILE A 338 1.34 3.80 8.60
CA ILE A 338 0.63 3.13 9.67
C ILE A 338 -0.37 2.13 9.07
N VAL A 339 -0.28 0.91 9.56
CA VAL A 339 -1.08 -0.22 9.10
C VAL A 339 -1.94 -0.75 10.24
N CYS A 340 -3.18 -1.09 9.94
CA CYS A 340 -4.08 -1.79 10.85
C CYS A 340 -4.74 -2.95 10.12
N ASN A 341 -4.57 -4.18 10.63
CA ASN A 341 -5.22 -5.37 10.09
C ASN A 341 -5.00 -5.59 8.57
N GLY A 342 -3.81 -5.30 8.07
CA GLY A 342 -3.49 -5.44 6.64
C GLY A 342 -3.94 -4.27 5.76
N VAL A 343 -4.50 -3.21 6.36
CA VAL A 343 -4.92 -2.00 5.66
C VAL A 343 -3.97 -0.86 6.01
N GLU A 344 -3.35 -0.25 5.00
CA GLU A 344 -2.63 1.01 5.14
C GLU A 344 -3.63 2.12 5.48
N LEU A 345 -3.57 2.63 6.70
CA LEU A 345 -4.40 3.76 7.11
C LEU A 345 -3.81 5.08 6.67
N SER A 346 -2.50 5.20 6.66
CA SER A 346 -1.82 6.45 6.37
C SER A 346 -0.41 6.22 5.90
N SER A 347 0.05 7.09 5.01
CA SER A 347 1.45 7.31 4.68
C SER A 347 1.90 8.68 5.17
N GLY A 348 3.15 8.79 5.60
CA GLY A 348 3.73 10.02 6.11
C GLY A 348 5.25 10.07 5.92
N ALA A 349 5.83 11.23 6.21
CA ALA A 349 7.28 11.42 6.17
C ALA A 349 7.73 12.61 7.02
N ILE A 350 8.99 12.60 7.45
CA ILE A 350 9.71 13.84 7.72
C ILE A 350 10.09 14.43 6.37
N ARG A 351 9.74 15.69 6.15
CA ARG A 351 9.82 16.30 4.82
C ARG A 351 11.22 16.77 4.48
N ASN A 352 11.58 16.61 3.23
CA ASN A 352 12.77 17.24 2.69
C ASN A 352 12.50 18.75 2.52
N HIS A 353 12.96 19.53 3.48
CA HIS A 353 12.76 20.98 3.57
C HIS A 353 14.00 21.79 3.14
N LEU A 354 15.05 21.10 2.70
CA LEU A 354 16.31 21.71 2.29
C LEU A 354 16.44 21.69 0.76
N PRO A 355 16.44 22.87 0.09
CA PRO A 355 16.48 22.93 -1.37
C PRO A 355 17.63 22.14 -2.01
N ASP A 356 18.84 22.23 -1.46
CA ASP A 356 20.02 21.55 -2.03
C ASP A 356 19.84 20.02 -2.00
N ILE A 357 19.31 19.48 -0.90
CA ILE A 357 19.00 18.04 -0.77
C ILE A 357 17.89 17.65 -1.75
N MET A 358 16.87 18.50 -1.92
CA MET A 358 15.77 18.23 -2.83
C MET A 358 16.25 18.17 -4.30
N TYR A 359 17.05 19.15 -4.74
CA TYR A 359 17.63 19.12 -6.10
C TYR A 359 18.47 17.86 -6.32
N LYS A 360 19.32 17.49 -5.35
CA LYS A 360 20.18 16.30 -5.46
C LYS A 360 19.36 15.02 -5.50
N ALA A 361 18.31 14.92 -4.67
CA ALA A 361 17.44 13.75 -4.64
C ALA A 361 16.72 13.54 -5.99
N PHE A 362 16.20 14.61 -6.56
CA PHE A 362 15.52 14.56 -7.87
C PHE A 362 16.50 14.33 -9.04
N GLU A 363 17.71 14.86 -8.98
CA GLU A 363 18.78 14.58 -9.95
C GLU A 363 19.10 13.08 -10.05
N ILE A 364 19.19 12.39 -8.90
CA ILE A 364 19.42 10.94 -8.85
C ILE A 364 18.29 10.16 -9.53
N ALA A 365 17.04 10.61 -9.35
CA ALA A 365 15.86 10.04 -10.03
C ALA A 365 15.72 10.51 -11.49
N GLY A 366 16.70 11.23 -12.05
CA GLY A 366 16.75 11.61 -13.46
C GLY A 366 15.97 12.87 -13.83
N TYR A 367 15.53 13.68 -12.87
CA TYR A 367 14.86 14.95 -13.12
C TYR A 367 15.87 16.10 -13.24
N SER A 368 15.68 16.99 -14.21
CA SER A 368 16.48 18.21 -14.30
C SER A 368 15.99 19.28 -13.32
N ASN A 369 16.87 20.20 -12.93
CA ASN A 369 16.51 21.29 -12.03
C ASN A 369 15.40 22.17 -12.60
N GLU A 370 15.32 22.35 -13.91
CA GLU A 370 14.26 23.13 -14.57
C GLU A 370 12.88 22.47 -14.39
N VAL A 371 12.82 21.14 -14.43
CA VAL A 371 11.58 20.40 -14.16
C VAL A 371 11.17 20.57 -12.70
N VAL A 372 12.13 20.42 -11.78
CA VAL A 372 11.88 20.56 -10.33
C VAL A 372 11.41 21.98 -9.99
N GLU A 373 12.03 23.02 -10.57
CA GLU A 373 11.61 24.40 -10.39
C GLU A 373 10.24 24.71 -11.00
N LYS A 374 9.91 24.11 -12.13
CA LYS A 374 8.61 24.28 -12.78
C LYS A 374 7.49 23.69 -11.91
N GLU A 375 7.69 22.49 -11.39
CA GLU A 375 6.66 21.76 -10.63
C GLU A 375 6.56 22.22 -9.15
N PHE A 376 7.70 22.56 -8.53
CA PHE A 376 7.80 22.86 -7.09
C PHE A 376 8.36 24.24 -6.75
N GLY A 377 8.50 25.12 -7.75
CA GLY A 377 9.19 26.41 -7.59
C GLY A 377 8.61 27.30 -6.50
N GLY A 378 7.29 27.28 -6.28
CA GLY A 378 6.64 28.00 -5.19
C GLY A 378 7.10 27.52 -3.82
N MET A 379 7.13 26.21 -3.60
CA MET A 379 7.56 25.58 -2.35
C MET A 379 9.09 25.75 -2.14
N LEU A 380 9.90 25.50 -3.16
CA LEU A 380 11.35 25.70 -3.12
C LEU A 380 11.73 27.16 -2.81
N SER A 381 10.99 28.12 -3.39
CA SER A 381 11.20 29.53 -3.09
C SER A 381 10.89 29.86 -1.64
N ALA A 382 9.81 29.26 -1.08
CA ALA A 382 9.48 29.42 0.33
C ALA A 382 10.56 28.82 1.25
N PHE A 383 11.09 27.65 0.91
CA PHE A 383 12.14 26.99 1.71
C PHE A 383 13.44 27.82 1.83
N LYS A 384 13.75 28.64 0.82
CA LYS A 384 14.89 29.57 0.87
C LYS A 384 14.79 30.63 1.97
N PHE A 385 13.60 30.88 2.52
CA PHE A 385 13.39 31.78 3.66
C PHE A 385 13.58 31.10 5.03
N GLY A 386 13.95 29.82 5.07
CA GLY A 386 14.24 29.09 6.31
C GLY A 386 13.05 28.24 6.75
N ALA A 387 12.73 27.21 6.00
CA ALA A 387 11.73 26.23 6.39
C ALA A 387 12.18 25.46 7.65
N PRO A 388 11.33 25.30 8.69
CA PRO A 388 11.63 24.44 9.82
C PRO A 388 11.68 22.97 9.38
N PRO A 389 12.40 22.10 10.10
CA PRO A 389 12.16 20.66 9.96
C PRO A 389 10.71 20.38 10.31
N HIS A 390 10.01 19.59 9.48
CA HIS A 390 8.60 19.30 9.67
C HIS A 390 8.25 17.90 9.13
N GLY A 391 7.14 17.39 9.60
CA GLY A 391 6.63 16.10 9.20
C GLY A 391 5.17 15.93 9.56
N GLY A 392 4.56 14.93 8.97
CA GLY A 392 3.16 14.63 9.18
C GLY A 392 2.72 13.40 8.41
N SER A 393 1.42 13.19 8.38
CA SER A 393 0.80 12.04 7.78
C SER A 393 -0.64 12.37 7.36
N ALA A 394 -1.31 11.42 6.70
CA ALA A 394 -2.66 11.65 6.18
C ALA A 394 -3.55 10.40 6.34
N PRO A 395 -3.96 10.03 7.58
CA PRO A 395 -4.85 8.89 7.80
C PRO A 395 -6.17 9.01 7.03
N GLY A 396 -6.49 7.95 6.24
CA GLY A 396 -7.71 7.87 5.46
C GLY A 396 -8.93 7.64 6.35
N ILE A 397 -9.84 8.61 6.42
CA ILE A 397 -11.05 8.53 7.25
C ILE A 397 -11.95 7.39 6.77
N ASP A 398 -12.08 7.23 5.46
CA ASP A 398 -12.89 6.17 4.87
C ASP A 398 -12.39 4.78 5.26
N ARG A 399 -11.07 4.55 5.22
CA ARG A 399 -10.45 3.28 5.65
C ARG A 399 -10.63 3.02 7.15
N MET A 400 -10.50 4.05 7.99
CA MET A 400 -10.79 3.92 9.42
C MET A 400 -12.24 3.50 9.67
N VAL A 401 -13.19 4.16 9.01
CA VAL A 401 -14.62 3.84 9.16
C VAL A 401 -14.93 2.44 8.62
N MET A 402 -14.30 2.03 7.51
CA MET A 402 -14.42 0.67 6.95
C MET A 402 -14.01 -0.40 7.97
N LEU A 403 -12.83 -0.24 8.59
CA LEU A 403 -12.35 -1.17 9.62
C LEU A 403 -13.26 -1.18 10.87
N LEU A 404 -13.69 -0.02 11.33
CA LEU A 404 -14.57 0.10 12.50
C LEU A 404 -15.95 -0.52 12.26
N ALA A 405 -16.48 -0.38 11.04
CA ALA A 405 -17.76 -0.96 10.64
C ALA A 405 -17.67 -2.45 10.29
N ASP A 406 -16.45 -3.02 10.20
CA ASP A 406 -16.20 -4.39 9.74
C ASP A 406 -16.75 -4.65 8.33
N GLU A 407 -16.60 -3.65 7.45
CA GLU A 407 -17.08 -3.70 6.07
C GLU A 407 -15.93 -3.99 5.10
N PRO A 408 -16.01 -5.02 4.27
CA PRO A 408 -14.95 -5.39 3.34
C PRO A 408 -14.85 -4.47 2.12
N ASN A 409 -15.87 -3.61 1.89
CA ASN A 409 -15.96 -2.73 0.74
C ASN A 409 -16.17 -1.28 1.18
N ILE A 410 -15.23 -0.41 0.84
CA ILE A 410 -15.25 1.01 1.21
C ILE A 410 -16.52 1.75 0.74
N ARG A 411 -17.17 1.29 -0.32
CA ARG A 411 -18.42 1.90 -0.82
C ARG A 411 -19.61 1.77 0.14
N GLU A 412 -19.58 0.76 1.02
CA GLU A 412 -20.66 0.54 2.02
C GLU A 412 -20.63 1.60 3.14
N ILE A 413 -19.53 2.31 3.31
CA ILE A 413 -19.37 3.35 4.35
C ILE A 413 -19.52 4.77 3.79
N ILE A 414 -19.73 4.94 2.49
CA ILE A 414 -19.86 6.22 1.80
C ILE A 414 -21.35 6.46 1.46
N ALA A 415 -21.86 7.65 1.83
CA ALA A 415 -23.18 8.07 1.40
C ALA A 415 -23.13 8.43 -0.11
N PHE A 416 -24.02 7.84 -0.90
CA PHE A 416 -24.09 8.02 -2.35
C PHE A 416 -22.78 7.65 -3.08
N PRO A 417 -22.27 6.41 -2.94
CA PRO A 417 -21.01 6.02 -3.55
C PRO A 417 -21.14 5.93 -5.06
N MET A 418 -20.07 6.26 -5.78
CA MET A 418 -19.97 5.95 -7.21
C MET A 418 -19.88 4.43 -7.43
N ASN A 419 -20.34 3.97 -8.59
CA ASN A 419 -20.16 2.59 -9.03
C ASN A 419 -18.71 2.31 -9.48
N GLN A 420 -18.43 1.07 -9.94
CA GLN A 420 -17.10 0.68 -10.42
C GLN A 420 -16.63 1.43 -11.67
N GLN A 421 -17.55 2.01 -12.43
CA GLN A 421 -17.27 2.84 -13.60
C GLN A 421 -17.15 4.34 -13.26
N ALA A 422 -17.00 4.68 -11.99
CA ALA A 422 -16.94 6.06 -11.50
C ALA A 422 -18.20 6.89 -11.87
N GLN A 423 -19.40 6.29 -11.78
CA GLN A 423 -20.65 6.95 -12.06
C GLN A 423 -21.51 7.08 -10.79
N ASP A 424 -22.02 8.27 -10.54
CA ASP A 424 -23.13 8.51 -9.61
C ASP A 424 -24.45 8.31 -10.35
N LEU A 425 -25.08 7.16 -10.11
CA LEU A 425 -26.33 6.80 -10.79
C LEU A 425 -27.54 7.56 -10.26
N LEU A 426 -27.45 8.13 -9.06
CA LEU A 426 -28.53 8.89 -8.46
C LEU A 426 -28.63 10.30 -9.05
N MET A 427 -27.51 10.99 -9.15
CA MET A 427 -27.43 12.35 -9.69
C MET A 427 -27.12 12.38 -11.18
N GLY A 428 -26.82 11.22 -11.78
CA GLY A 428 -26.49 11.09 -13.20
C GLY A 428 -25.13 11.70 -13.59
N ALA A 429 -24.14 11.58 -12.73
CA ALA A 429 -22.77 12.05 -13.01
C ALA A 429 -21.85 10.89 -13.41
N PRO A 430 -20.89 11.10 -14.36
CA PRO A 430 -20.72 12.31 -15.16
C PRO A 430 -21.82 12.50 -16.22
N ALA A 431 -22.11 13.75 -16.57
CA ALA A 431 -23.14 14.12 -17.52
C ALA A 431 -22.58 14.90 -18.72
N ASN A 432 -23.32 14.90 -19.82
CA ASN A 432 -22.98 15.72 -20.97
C ASN A 432 -23.06 17.22 -20.63
N VAL A 433 -22.19 18.01 -21.21
CA VAL A 433 -22.15 19.46 -21.07
C VAL A 433 -22.75 20.11 -22.32
N GLU A 434 -23.62 21.10 -22.12
CA GLU A 434 -24.23 21.86 -23.22
C GLU A 434 -23.17 22.53 -24.11
N PRO A 435 -23.37 22.53 -25.44
CA PRO A 435 -22.41 23.11 -26.41
C PRO A 435 -22.05 24.57 -26.13
N GLU A 436 -23.00 25.38 -25.60
CA GLU A 436 -22.79 26.75 -25.19
C GLU A 436 -21.73 26.86 -24.10
N ARG A 437 -21.78 25.98 -23.09
CA ARG A 437 -20.81 25.93 -22.00
C ARG A 437 -19.42 25.56 -22.48
N LEU A 438 -19.32 24.59 -23.41
CA LEU A 438 -18.05 24.23 -24.01
C LEU A 438 -17.42 25.40 -24.81
N ARG A 439 -18.26 26.19 -25.53
CA ARG A 439 -17.81 27.40 -26.22
C ARG A 439 -17.33 28.47 -25.25
N GLU A 440 -18.06 28.71 -24.14
CA GLU A 440 -17.62 29.65 -23.09
C GLU A 440 -16.27 29.28 -22.47
N LEU A 441 -15.99 27.98 -22.40
CA LEU A 441 -14.73 27.43 -21.86
C LEU A 441 -13.63 27.30 -22.92
N HIS A 442 -13.90 27.65 -24.18
CA HIS A 442 -12.99 27.47 -25.32
C HIS A 442 -12.56 26.00 -25.53
N ILE A 443 -13.43 25.04 -25.22
CA ILE A 443 -13.18 23.60 -25.32
C ILE A 443 -13.87 23.03 -26.57
N LYS A 444 -13.14 22.19 -27.32
CA LYS A 444 -13.67 21.41 -28.42
C LYS A 444 -13.43 19.93 -28.13
N LEU A 445 -14.50 19.13 -28.15
CA LEU A 445 -14.38 17.68 -27.98
C LEU A 445 -13.73 17.06 -29.22
N ALA A 446 -12.73 16.24 -29.02
CA ALA A 446 -12.19 15.36 -30.05
C ALA A 446 -13.22 14.28 -30.40
N PRO A 447 -13.26 13.77 -31.64
CA PRO A 447 -14.08 12.62 -31.98
C PRO A 447 -13.70 11.42 -31.10
N LEU A 448 -14.70 10.78 -30.54
CA LEU A 448 -14.45 9.53 -29.82
C LEU A 448 -13.80 8.50 -30.75
N PRO A 449 -12.85 7.70 -30.25
CA PRO A 449 -12.31 6.57 -30.99
C PRO A 449 -13.49 5.69 -31.46
N LYS A 450 -13.47 5.29 -32.72
CA LYS A 450 -14.48 4.31 -33.19
C LYS A 450 -14.25 3.03 -32.38
N VAL A 451 -15.21 2.68 -31.55
CA VAL A 451 -15.25 1.35 -30.94
C VAL A 451 -15.40 0.38 -32.10
N GLU A 452 -14.33 -0.32 -32.45
CA GLU A 452 -14.43 -1.46 -33.35
C GLU A 452 -15.38 -2.46 -32.64
N LYS A 453 -16.54 -2.67 -33.25
CA LYS A 453 -17.46 -3.75 -32.86
C LYS A 453 -16.78 -5.06 -33.25
N GLY A 454 -15.81 -5.47 -32.46
CA GLY A 454 -15.03 -6.68 -32.60
C GLY A 454 -15.53 -7.75 -31.63
N GLY A 455 -16.36 -8.68 -32.14
CA GLY A 455 -16.33 -10.06 -31.70
C GLY A 455 -17.11 -10.48 -30.45
N ALA A 456 -18.40 -10.17 -30.40
CA ALA A 456 -19.28 -10.89 -29.46
C ALA A 456 -20.56 -11.41 -30.16
N GLU A 457 -20.38 -12.13 -31.25
CA GLU A 457 -21.44 -12.95 -31.85
C GLU A 457 -20.80 -14.12 -32.58
N LYS A 458 -20.44 -15.18 -31.85
CA LYS A 458 -20.31 -16.55 -32.33
C LYS A 458 -20.00 -17.49 -31.17
N LYS A 459 -21.02 -17.81 -30.36
CA LYS A 459 -21.12 -19.07 -29.59
C LYS A 459 -22.49 -19.13 -28.92
N SER A 460 -23.55 -19.29 -29.72
CA SER A 460 -24.82 -19.89 -29.29
C SER A 460 -25.62 -20.28 -30.52
N ALA A 461 -25.18 -21.29 -31.23
CA ALA A 461 -26.01 -22.04 -32.20
C ALA A 461 -25.31 -23.37 -32.50
N ALA A 462 -25.44 -24.30 -31.58
CA ALA A 462 -25.31 -25.73 -31.86
C ALA A 462 -25.82 -26.49 -30.62
N GLY A 463 -27.02 -27.03 -30.69
CA GLY A 463 -27.45 -28.08 -29.77
C GLY A 463 -28.85 -28.01 -29.25
N GLU A 464 -29.86 -27.94 -30.13
CA GLU A 464 -31.20 -28.48 -29.84
C GLU A 464 -31.77 -29.08 -31.12
N GLU A 465 -31.45 -30.33 -31.31
CA GLU A 465 -32.23 -31.31 -32.10
C GLU A 465 -32.01 -32.67 -31.45
N THR A 466 -32.99 -33.11 -30.70
CA THR A 466 -33.30 -34.55 -30.55
C THR A 466 -34.72 -34.73 -30.10
N THR A 467 -35.54 -35.00 -31.05
CA THR A 467 -36.42 -36.16 -31.22
C THR A 467 -37.13 -36.70 -29.98
N ALA A 468 -38.44 -36.45 -29.93
CA ALA A 468 -39.42 -37.34 -29.35
C ALA A 468 -39.44 -38.66 -30.15
N ASP A 469 -39.36 -39.77 -29.45
CA ASP A 469 -40.24 -40.94 -29.61
C ASP A 469 -39.72 -42.16 -28.81
N SER A 470 -40.72 -42.74 -28.12
CA SER A 470 -40.88 -44.02 -27.46
C SER A 470 -40.54 -44.13 -25.99
#